data_ebd0099ab2837d6c03dc992483edc2c1
#
_entry.id   ebd0099ab2837d6c03dc992483edc2c1
#
_cell.length_a   1.000
_cell.length_b   1.000
_cell.length_c   1.000
_cell.angle_alpha   90.00
_cell.angle_beta   90.00
_cell.angle_gamma   90.00
#
_symmetry.space_group_name_H-M   'P 1'
#
loop_
_entity.id
_entity.type
_entity.pdbx_description
1 polymer ?
#
loop_
_entity_poly.entity_id
_entity_poly.type
_entity_poly.pdbx_seq_one_letter_code
_entity_poly.pdbx_strand_id
1 'polypeptide(L)'
;NMIVPKGSYAVELDSGFVWLDRQQTRLKGSNNHDVQQGIFIHSVPYTGPEQFSLKYLLDRRDAVTATRVHGPTEGSFMSVERRMLPTYEEISFNGEIAAEIRGLWKMENDFMGGPFYSLTMYDEASSSLITVEGYTYAPYFDKREYMREIEGLVKSSSIHR
;
A
#
# COMPACT_ATOMS: atom_id res chain seq x y z
N ASN A 1 3.03 8.89 13.00
CA ASN A 1 2.55 10.03 12.20
C ASN A 1 2.91 9.82 10.74
N MET A 2 2.10 10.42 9.85
CA MET A 2 2.32 10.43 8.40
C MET A 2 1.72 11.73 7.84
N ILE A 3 2.33 12.25 6.78
CA ILE A 3 1.73 13.35 6.02
C ILE A 3 0.55 12.79 5.21
N VAL A 4 -0.63 13.38 5.34
CA VAL A 4 -1.82 13.00 4.56
C VAL A 4 -2.08 14.08 3.52
N PRO A 5 -2.14 13.73 2.21
CA PRO A 5 -2.38 14.70 1.15
C PRO A 5 -3.75 15.37 1.27
N LYS A 6 -3.83 16.63 0.87
CA LYS A 6 -5.11 17.33 0.77
C LYS A 6 -6.04 16.58 -0.20
N GLY A 7 -7.29 16.42 0.20
CA GLY A 7 -8.30 15.71 -0.58
C GLY A 7 -8.36 14.21 -0.35
N SER A 8 -7.51 13.67 0.56
CA SER A 8 -7.67 12.29 1.02
C SER A 8 -8.86 12.19 1.98
N TYR A 9 -9.53 11.05 1.95
CA TYR A 9 -10.61 10.71 2.88
C TYR A 9 -10.41 9.30 3.43
N ALA A 10 -10.93 9.05 4.62
CA ALA A 10 -10.89 7.72 5.22
C ALA A 10 -11.99 6.85 4.59
N VAL A 11 -11.58 5.70 4.04
CA VAL A 11 -12.51 4.65 3.59
C VAL A 11 -12.80 3.72 4.75
N GLU A 12 -11.77 3.35 5.51
CA GLU A 12 -11.89 2.51 6.69
C GLU A 12 -10.92 2.98 7.78
N LEU A 13 -11.39 3.02 9.02
CA LEU A 13 -10.60 3.26 10.22
C LEU A 13 -10.98 2.22 11.26
N ASP A 14 -10.10 1.25 11.46
CA ASP A 14 -10.27 0.19 12.46
C ASP A 14 -8.97 0.08 13.28
N SER A 15 -9.02 -0.55 14.44
CA SER A 15 -7.88 -0.69 15.36
C SER A 15 -6.66 -1.41 14.76
N GLY A 16 -6.84 -2.19 13.70
CA GLY A 16 -5.76 -2.93 13.03
C GLY A 16 -5.59 -2.60 11.55
N PHE A 17 -6.44 -1.73 10.98
CA PHE A 17 -6.41 -1.39 9.58
C PHE A 17 -6.92 0.03 9.33
N VAL A 18 -6.14 0.79 8.58
CA VAL A 18 -6.50 2.13 8.10
C VAL A 18 -6.42 2.15 6.59
N TRP A 19 -7.46 2.64 5.93
CA TRP A 19 -7.47 2.90 4.50
C TRP A 19 -7.84 4.34 4.23
N LEU A 20 -6.89 5.07 3.65
CA LEU A 20 -7.09 6.42 3.13
C LEU A 20 -7.09 6.37 1.62
N ASP A 21 -7.98 7.08 0.98
CA ASP A 21 -8.09 7.14 -0.47
C ASP A 21 -8.15 8.59 -0.96
N ARG A 22 -7.68 8.82 -2.18
CA ARG A 22 -7.74 10.10 -2.88
C ARG A 22 -8.06 9.86 -4.34
N GLN A 23 -9.17 10.40 -4.79
CA GLN A 23 -9.57 10.39 -6.18
C GLN A 23 -9.32 11.74 -6.83
N GLN A 24 -8.78 11.74 -8.03
CA GLN A 24 -8.51 12.91 -8.84
C GLN A 24 -8.96 12.67 -10.26
N THR A 25 -9.56 13.68 -10.87
CA THR A 25 -9.87 13.66 -12.30
C THR A 25 -8.77 14.39 -13.05
N ARG A 26 -8.22 13.75 -14.08
CA ARG A 26 -7.15 14.27 -14.93
C ARG A 26 -7.58 14.29 -16.38
N LEU A 27 -7.25 15.37 -17.07
CA LEU A 27 -7.51 15.52 -18.51
C LEU A 27 -6.41 14.82 -19.33
N LYS A 28 -6.81 14.01 -20.31
CA LYS A 28 -5.93 13.45 -21.33
C LYS A 28 -6.61 13.57 -22.70
N GLY A 29 -6.03 14.39 -23.58
CA GLY A 29 -6.73 14.81 -24.80
C GLY A 29 -7.97 15.64 -24.45
N SER A 30 -9.13 15.23 -24.95
CA SER A 30 -10.43 15.87 -24.68
C SER A 30 -11.24 15.17 -23.56
N ASN A 31 -10.71 14.09 -22.97
CA ASN A 31 -11.45 13.27 -22.02
C ASN A 31 -10.88 13.39 -20.60
N ASN A 32 -11.79 13.39 -19.64
CA ASN A 32 -11.44 13.26 -18.22
C ASN A 32 -11.29 11.77 -17.84
N HIS A 33 -10.27 11.47 -17.05
CA HIS A 33 -10.00 10.14 -16.55
C HIS A 33 -9.72 10.19 -15.05
N ASP A 34 -10.19 9.19 -14.34
CA ASP A 34 -9.96 9.10 -12.90
C ASP A 34 -8.61 8.47 -12.60
N VAL A 35 -7.96 9.04 -11.59
CA VAL A 35 -6.74 8.56 -10.96
C VAL A 35 -7.05 8.37 -9.48
N GLN A 36 -6.77 7.18 -8.97
CA GLN A 36 -6.93 6.84 -7.57
C GLN A 36 -5.57 6.53 -6.94
N GLN A 37 -5.33 7.09 -5.78
CA GLN A 37 -4.17 6.79 -4.94
C GLN A 37 -4.66 6.48 -3.54
N GLY A 38 -4.30 5.31 -3.03
CA GLY A 38 -4.69 4.91 -1.68
C GLY A 38 -3.48 4.62 -0.81
N ILE A 39 -3.69 4.74 0.49
CA ILE A 39 -2.73 4.38 1.54
C ILE A 39 -3.39 3.39 2.47
N PHE A 40 -2.70 2.27 2.71
CA PHE A 40 -3.05 1.31 3.75
C PHE A 40 -2.06 1.38 4.90
N ILE A 41 -2.57 1.25 6.12
CA ILE A 41 -1.75 1.02 7.31
C ILE A 41 -2.35 -0.18 8.03
N HIS A 42 -1.55 -1.19 8.26
CA HIS A 42 -1.97 -2.33 9.06
C HIS A 42 -0.84 -2.82 9.96
N SER A 43 -1.21 -3.52 11.02
CA SER A 43 -0.27 -4.07 11.97
C SER A 43 -0.53 -5.55 12.23
N VAL A 44 0.49 -6.24 12.70
CA VAL A 44 0.45 -7.63 13.14
C VAL A 44 1.41 -7.81 14.31
N PRO A 45 1.09 -8.62 15.34
CA PRO A 45 2.04 -8.93 16.40
C PRO A 45 3.34 -9.51 15.83
N TYR A 46 4.47 -9.02 16.34
CA TYR A 46 5.78 -9.55 15.96
C TYR A 46 6.05 -10.86 16.69
N THR A 47 6.39 -11.90 15.95
CA THR A 47 6.66 -13.24 16.51
C THR A 47 8.07 -13.75 16.13
N GLY A 48 8.73 -13.13 15.17
CA GLY A 48 10.09 -13.51 14.80
C GLY A 48 10.57 -12.89 13.47
N PRO A 49 11.89 -12.99 13.19
CA PRO A 49 12.51 -12.34 12.04
C PRO A 49 12.01 -12.87 10.68
N GLU A 50 11.46 -14.08 10.64
CA GLU A 50 10.90 -14.67 9.43
C GLU A 50 9.73 -13.86 8.86
N GLN A 51 9.09 -13.04 9.70
CA GLN A 51 8.02 -12.13 9.28
C GLN A 51 8.49 -10.97 8.39
N PHE A 52 9.79 -10.70 8.35
CA PHE A 52 10.38 -9.77 7.38
C PHE A 52 10.64 -10.40 6.01
N SER A 53 10.44 -11.72 5.84
CA SER A 53 10.64 -12.34 4.53
C SER A 53 9.64 -11.82 3.50
N LEU A 54 10.08 -11.69 2.24
CA LEU A 54 9.23 -11.28 1.13
C LEU A 54 7.95 -12.14 1.05
N LYS A 55 8.11 -13.47 1.21
CA LYS A 55 6.97 -14.39 1.15
C LYS A 55 5.93 -14.06 2.21
N TYR A 56 6.35 -13.90 3.46
CA TYR A 56 5.44 -13.58 4.57
C TYR A 56 4.72 -12.26 4.34
N LEU A 57 5.45 -11.21 3.95
CA LEU A 57 4.89 -9.88 3.76
C LEU A 57 3.87 -9.84 2.62
N LEU A 58 4.13 -10.55 1.51
CA LEU A 58 3.17 -10.64 0.40
C LEU A 58 1.93 -11.46 0.77
N ASP A 59 2.09 -12.58 1.49
CA ASP A 59 0.97 -13.41 1.93
C ASP A 59 0.11 -12.64 2.96
N ARG A 60 0.74 -11.89 3.86
CA ARG A 60 0.04 -11.03 4.81
C ARG A 60 -0.71 -9.91 4.10
N ARG A 61 -0.08 -9.26 3.11
CA ARG A 61 -0.74 -8.25 2.28
C ARG A 61 -2.00 -8.81 1.62
N ASP A 62 -1.88 -9.96 0.94
CA ASP A 62 -3.02 -10.60 0.27
C ASP A 62 -4.14 -10.95 1.25
N ALA A 63 -3.81 -11.46 2.44
CA ALA A 63 -4.81 -11.76 3.47
C ALA A 63 -5.57 -10.50 3.94
N VAL A 64 -4.87 -9.38 4.11
CA VAL A 64 -5.49 -8.09 4.50
C VAL A 64 -6.34 -7.55 3.36
N THR A 65 -5.79 -7.43 2.16
CA THR A 65 -6.49 -6.80 1.03
C THR A 65 -7.67 -7.63 0.53
N ALA A 66 -7.60 -8.95 0.58
CA ALA A 66 -8.72 -9.82 0.22
C ALA A 66 -9.95 -9.64 1.12
N THR A 67 -9.74 -9.26 2.37
CA THR A 67 -10.82 -9.08 3.34
C THR A 67 -11.30 -7.63 3.47
N ARG A 68 -10.46 -6.66 3.09
CA ARG A 68 -10.71 -5.23 3.35
C ARG A 68 -10.86 -4.38 2.10
N VAL A 69 -10.27 -4.80 0.97
CA VAL A 69 -10.21 -3.97 -0.25
C VAL A 69 -10.95 -4.66 -1.38
N HIS A 70 -12.23 -4.36 -1.47
CA HIS A 70 -13.11 -4.86 -2.51
C HIS A 70 -13.17 -3.91 -3.70
N GLY A 71 -13.28 -4.47 -4.90
CA GLY A 71 -13.46 -3.71 -6.13
C GLY A 71 -14.93 -3.40 -6.43
N PRO A 72 -15.21 -2.71 -7.54
CA PRO A 72 -16.57 -2.35 -7.93
C PRO A 72 -17.42 -3.56 -8.37
N THR A 73 -16.78 -4.63 -8.84
CA THR A 73 -17.48 -5.87 -9.23
C THR A 73 -17.73 -6.74 -8.00
N GLU A 74 -18.92 -7.29 -7.89
CA GLU A 74 -19.28 -8.19 -6.77
C GLU A 74 -18.30 -9.37 -6.67
N GLY A 75 -17.81 -9.66 -5.48
CA GLY A 75 -16.82 -10.71 -5.23
C GLY A 75 -15.39 -10.38 -5.70
N SER A 76 -15.14 -9.17 -6.18
CA SER A 76 -13.78 -8.73 -6.50
C SER A 76 -13.02 -8.23 -5.27
N PHE A 77 -11.72 -8.49 -5.21
CA PHE A 77 -10.83 -8.05 -4.13
C PHE A 77 -9.40 -7.85 -4.62
N MET A 78 -8.65 -7.02 -3.91
CA MET A 78 -7.27 -6.71 -4.28
C MET A 78 -6.32 -7.81 -3.83
N SER A 79 -5.35 -8.16 -4.71
CA SER A 79 -4.26 -9.09 -4.44
C SER A 79 -2.95 -8.62 -5.09
N VAL A 80 -1.85 -9.32 -4.81
CA VAL A 80 -0.57 -9.11 -5.51
C VAL A 80 -0.61 -9.76 -6.89
N GLU A 81 -0.12 -9.05 -7.91
CA GLU A 81 0.13 -9.64 -9.23
C GLU A 81 1.46 -10.42 -9.20
N ARG A 82 1.37 -11.72 -8.95
CA ARG A 82 2.54 -12.58 -8.71
C ARG A 82 3.25 -13.05 -9.98
N ARG A 83 2.70 -12.79 -11.16
CA ARG A 83 3.38 -13.08 -12.44
C ARG A 83 4.56 -12.15 -12.68
N MET A 84 4.56 -10.98 -12.06
CA MET A 84 5.68 -10.06 -12.03
C MET A 84 6.23 -10.01 -10.60
N LEU A 85 7.44 -10.54 -10.42
CA LEU A 85 8.06 -10.61 -9.10
C LEU A 85 8.27 -9.21 -8.53
N PRO A 86 7.77 -8.94 -7.31
CA PRO A 86 8.06 -7.71 -6.60
C PRO A 86 9.56 -7.60 -6.28
N THR A 87 10.07 -6.38 -6.22
CA THR A 87 11.40 -6.12 -5.63
C THR A 87 11.27 -6.06 -4.11
N TYR A 88 12.31 -6.54 -3.43
CA TYR A 88 12.41 -6.54 -1.98
C TYR A 88 13.79 -6.07 -1.55
N GLU A 89 13.84 -5.17 -0.57
CA GLU A 89 15.08 -4.69 0.03
C GLU A 89 14.88 -4.52 1.54
N GLU A 90 15.89 -4.98 2.30
CA GLU A 90 16.03 -4.56 3.70
C GLU A 90 16.80 -3.24 3.72
N ILE A 91 16.22 -2.22 4.33
CA ILE A 91 16.79 -0.88 4.40
C ILE A 91 16.90 -0.42 5.85
N SER A 92 17.78 0.56 6.10
CA SER A 92 17.73 1.32 7.35
C SER A 92 16.74 2.46 7.20
N PHE A 93 15.72 2.47 8.03
CA PHE A 93 14.71 3.52 8.06
C PHE A 93 14.54 4.04 9.50
N ASN A 94 14.79 5.34 9.71
CA ASN A 94 14.79 5.96 11.05
C ASN A 94 15.69 5.27 12.08
N GLY A 95 16.81 4.64 11.61
CA GLY A 95 17.77 3.94 12.43
C GLY A 95 17.45 2.48 12.75
N GLU A 96 16.32 1.97 12.27
CA GLU A 96 15.89 0.59 12.45
C GLU A 96 15.87 -0.16 11.11
N ILE A 97 15.83 -1.48 11.17
CA ILE A 97 15.64 -2.31 9.96
C ILE A 97 14.19 -2.23 9.53
N ALA A 98 13.98 -2.01 8.22
CA ALA A 98 12.68 -2.03 7.59
C ALA A 98 12.73 -2.85 6.29
N ALA A 99 11.61 -3.43 5.91
CA ALA A 99 11.44 -4.11 4.63
C ALA A 99 10.72 -3.20 3.64
N GLU A 100 11.35 -2.97 2.50
CA GLU A 100 10.79 -2.19 1.39
C GLU A 100 10.39 -3.13 0.25
N ILE A 101 9.15 -3.01 -0.24
CA ILE A 101 8.64 -3.81 -1.37
C ILE A 101 8.04 -2.87 -2.43
N ARG A 102 8.41 -3.12 -3.69
CA ARG A 102 7.74 -2.53 -4.87
C ARG A 102 7.17 -3.65 -5.71
N GLY A 103 5.89 -3.56 -6.03
CA GLY A 103 5.22 -4.59 -6.81
C GLY A 103 4.02 -4.07 -7.58
N LEU A 104 3.30 -5.01 -8.18
CA LEU A 104 2.04 -4.74 -8.84
C LEU A 104 0.90 -5.40 -8.06
N TRP A 105 -0.20 -4.69 -7.96
CA TRP A 105 -1.46 -5.22 -7.48
C TRP A 105 -2.43 -5.43 -8.65
N LYS A 106 -3.35 -6.32 -8.48
CA LYS A 106 -4.50 -6.55 -9.37
C LYS A 106 -5.77 -6.71 -8.55
N MET A 107 -6.90 -6.54 -9.19
CA MET A 107 -8.18 -6.92 -8.64
C MET A 107 -8.54 -8.32 -9.15
N GLU A 108 -8.74 -9.27 -8.25
CA GLU A 108 -9.31 -10.58 -8.61
C GLU A 108 -10.77 -10.38 -9.04
N ASN A 109 -11.18 -11.07 -10.07
CA ASN A 109 -12.50 -10.97 -10.69
C ASN A 109 -12.86 -9.58 -11.24
N ASP A 110 -11.85 -8.77 -11.58
CA ASP A 110 -12.01 -7.47 -12.23
C ASP A 110 -10.75 -7.11 -13.04
N PHE A 111 -10.81 -6.06 -13.87
CA PHE A 111 -9.72 -5.62 -14.75
C PHE A 111 -8.96 -4.40 -14.21
N MET A 112 -8.86 -4.25 -12.91
CA MET A 112 -8.09 -3.19 -12.28
C MET A 112 -6.73 -3.68 -11.81
N GLY A 113 -5.74 -2.81 -11.89
CA GLY A 113 -4.40 -3.09 -11.39
C GLY A 113 -3.49 -1.87 -11.47
N GLY A 114 -2.36 -1.95 -10.81
CA GLY A 114 -1.38 -0.87 -10.80
C GLY A 114 -0.19 -1.17 -9.89
N PRO A 115 0.73 -0.23 -9.74
CA PRO A 115 1.86 -0.37 -8.84
C PRO A 115 1.47 -0.11 -7.38
N PHE A 116 2.23 -0.73 -6.46
CA PHE A 116 2.23 -0.43 -5.05
C PHE A 116 3.66 -0.31 -4.51
N TYR A 117 3.78 0.40 -3.42
CA TYR A 117 4.98 0.55 -2.61
C TYR A 117 4.62 0.32 -1.15
N SER A 118 5.34 -0.56 -0.46
CA SER A 118 5.12 -0.82 0.96
C SER A 118 6.41 -0.75 1.76
N LEU A 119 6.28 -0.30 3.00
CA LEU A 119 7.33 -0.21 3.98
C LEU A 119 6.84 -0.87 5.27
N THR A 120 7.52 -1.92 5.70
CA THR A 120 7.22 -2.62 6.95
C THR A 120 8.31 -2.36 7.98
N MET A 121 7.90 -1.94 9.17
CA MET A 121 8.78 -1.54 10.27
C MET A 121 8.39 -2.30 11.54
N TYR A 122 9.37 -2.55 12.41
CA TYR A 122 9.11 -3.04 13.76
C TYR A 122 8.85 -1.87 14.72
N ASP A 123 7.76 -1.96 15.46
CA ASP A 123 7.45 -1.07 16.57
C ASP A 123 7.66 -1.80 17.89
N GLU A 124 8.72 -1.43 18.60
CA GLU A 124 9.08 -2.01 19.88
C GLU A 124 8.01 -1.75 20.95
N ALA A 125 7.39 -0.56 20.93
CA ALA A 125 6.41 -0.17 21.95
C ALA A 125 5.15 -1.04 21.93
N SER A 126 4.69 -1.42 20.75
CA SER A 126 3.54 -2.32 20.57
C SER A 126 3.92 -3.78 20.32
N SER A 127 5.23 -4.08 20.21
CA SER A 127 5.75 -5.38 19.79
C SER A 127 5.08 -5.90 18.51
N SER A 128 4.97 -5.02 17.52
CA SER A 128 4.24 -5.29 16.27
C SER A 128 5.04 -4.90 15.04
N LEU A 129 4.78 -5.59 13.93
CA LEU A 129 5.14 -5.08 12.61
C LEU A 129 4.03 -4.13 12.13
N ILE A 130 4.42 -2.94 11.71
CA ILE A 130 3.55 -1.95 11.10
C ILE A 130 3.92 -1.84 9.64
N THR A 131 2.97 -2.07 8.75
CA THR A 131 3.13 -1.86 7.32
C THR A 131 2.36 -0.63 6.90
N VAL A 132 3.05 0.28 6.22
CA VAL A 132 2.47 1.42 5.50
C VAL A 132 2.66 1.17 4.02
N GLU A 133 1.57 1.11 3.28
CA GLU A 133 1.57 0.85 1.86
C GLU A 133 0.81 1.92 1.11
N GLY A 134 1.31 2.29 -0.07
CA GLY A 134 0.57 3.11 -1.00
C GLY A 134 0.44 2.45 -2.37
N TYR A 135 -0.70 2.66 -3.02
CA TYR A 135 -0.97 2.14 -4.36
C TYR A 135 -1.53 3.21 -5.29
N THR A 136 -1.43 2.95 -6.59
CA THR A 136 -1.98 3.84 -7.62
C THR A 136 -2.80 3.05 -8.64
N TYR A 137 -3.97 3.58 -9.00
CA TYR A 137 -4.75 3.20 -10.17
C TYR A 137 -4.83 4.39 -11.12
N ALA A 138 -4.19 4.29 -12.28
CA ALA A 138 -4.13 5.34 -13.29
C ALA A 138 -4.00 4.73 -14.70
N PRO A 139 -5.06 4.05 -15.21
CA PRO A 139 -4.96 3.20 -16.40
C PRO A 139 -4.50 3.94 -17.65
N TYR A 140 -4.76 5.24 -17.74
CA TYR A 140 -4.46 6.06 -18.91
C TYR A 140 -3.19 6.91 -18.80
N PHE A 141 -2.47 6.84 -17.67
CA PHE A 141 -1.33 7.71 -17.39
C PHE A 141 -0.07 6.92 -17.06
N ASP A 142 1.10 7.53 -17.25
CA ASP A 142 2.35 7.06 -16.67
C ASP A 142 2.26 7.14 -15.14
N LYS A 143 2.63 6.04 -14.47
CA LYS A 143 2.47 5.92 -13.02
C LYS A 143 3.66 6.47 -12.24
N ARG A 144 4.76 6.85 -12.90
CA ARG A 144 6.01 7.24 -12.25
C ARG A 144 5.83 8.36 -11.23
N GLU A 145 5.18 9.45 -11.63
CA GLU A 145 5.00 10.62 -10.74
C GLU A 145 4.06 10.31 -9.58
N TYR A 146 3.00 9.55 -9.83
CA TYR A 146 2.10 9.09 -8.77
C TYR A 146 2.81 8.19 -7.77
N MET A 147 3.69 7.29 -8.23
CA MET A 147 4.44 6.42 -7.34
C MET A 147 5.54 7.15 -6.58
N ARG A 148 6.16 8.19 -7.14
CA ARG A 148 7.09 9.06 -6.39
C ARG A 148 6.38 9.79 -5.25
N GLU A 149 5.17 10.28 -5.49
CA GLU A 149 4.35 10.89 -4.45
C GLU A 149 4.01 9.86 -3.37
N ILE A 150 3.55 8.67 -3.75
CA ILE A 150 3.23 7.57 -2.83
C ILE A 150 4.46 7.18 -1.99
N GLU A 151 5.62 6.99 -2.60
CA GLU A 151 6.86 6.68 -1.87
C GLU A 151 7.22 7.78 -0.87
N GLY A 152 7.11 9.05 -1.28
CA GLY A 152 7.33 10.19 -0.40
C GLY A 152 6.39 10.20 0.79
N LEU A 153 5.11 9.90 0.58
CA LEU A 153 4.09 9.81 1.62
C LEU A 153 4.39 8.67 2.60
N VAL A 154 4.64 7.47 2.09
CA VAL A 154 4.97 6.30 2.92
C VAL A 154 6.25 6.55 3.72
N LYS A 155 7.29 7.11 3.09
CA LYS A 155 8.56 7.48 3.77
C LYS A 155 8.44 8.65 4.74
N SER A 156 7.35 9.43 4.67
CA SER A 156 7.06 10.45 5.69
C SER A 156 6.47 9.88 6.97
N SER A 157 6.13 8.57 6.96
CA SER A 157 5.60 7.92 8.15
C SER A 157 6.66 7.80 9.24
N SER A 158 6.24 7.94 10.48
CA SER A 158 7.08 7.74 11.66
C SER A 158 6.30 7.08 12.77
N ILE A 159 6.94 6.14 13.45
CA ILE A 159 6.45 5.59 14.70
C ILE A 159 6.89 6.55 15.81
N HIS A 160 5.93 7.09 16.55
CA HIS A 160 6.25 7.88 17.74
C HIS A 160 6.56 6.94 18.89
N ARG A 161 7.73 7.10 19.43
CA ARG A 161 8.16 6.50 20.68
C ARG A 161 7.83 7.41 21.85
#